data_eba29bbb9005ca529de661a11dbe920f
#
_entry.id   eba29bbb9005ca529de661a11dbe920f
#
_cell.length_a   1.000
_cell.length_b   1.000
_cell.length_c   1.000
_cell.angle_alpha   90.00
_cell.angle_beta   90.00
_cell.angle_gamma   90.00
#
_symmetry.space_group_name_H-M   'P 1'
#
loop_
_entity.id
_entity.type
_entity.pdbx_description
1 polymer ?
#
loop_
_entity_poly.entity_id
_entity_poly.type
_entity_poly.pdbx_seq_one_letter_code
_entity_poly.pdbx_strand_id
1 'polypeptide(L)'
;MKIAVFGIGGVGGFVGGALAKSHAETCFFARGENLEAIRAKGLRVESSVLGDFVARPKRASDRAEEFGIMDAVFVCCKGYSLKEACGAIFPVVGPETAVIPLLNGVIVSDIMEPLLPPCILADGTIRVFSRLEKPGHIIQSMEMCSIAFGMKDGSRPARLDELASVLNTAGIRTAVSENIMVDSWSKYALMCGNSVMFCYYDGPAGTVREDPQHESVLRAVTGELVAVAAAKGVTLPADTADKAAAFFSKMEPDAMSSLYRDLSSGKPVNQTELDHIIGRMVEMGRQTGVPTPYHTIAYERFASQKD
;
A
#
# COMPACT_ATOMS: atom_id res chain seq x y z
N MET A 1 9.72 -7.36 21.06
CA MET A 1 8.60 -7.56 20.09
C MET A 1 9.13 -8.37 18.91
N LYS A 2 8.48 -9.48 18.56
CA LYS A 2 8.80 -10.29 17.37
C LYS A 2 7.98 -9.74 16.20
N ILE A 3 8.63 -9.32 15.13
CA ILE A 3 7.95 -8.68 13.99
C ILE A 3 8.25 -9.47 12.72
N ALA A 4 7.22 -9.80 11.94
CA ALA A 4 7.38 -10.36 10.61
C ALA A 4 6.93 -9.39 9.53
N VAL A 5 7.66 -9.37 8.41
CA VAL A 5 7.28 -8.61 7.22
C VAL A 5 7.07 -9.60 6.08
N PHE A 6 5.85 -9.63 5.57
CA PHE A 6 5.42 -10.49 4.47
C PHE A 6 5.36 -9.69 3.17
N GLY A 7 6.14 -10.12 2.18
CA GLY A 7 6.27 -9.44 0.90
C GLY A 7 7.43 -8.43 0.89
N ILE A 8 8.66 -8.92 0.72
CA ILE A 8 9.88 -8.10 0.67
C ILE A 8 10.06 -7.52 -0.75
N GLY A 9 9.06 -6.74 -1.16
CA GLY A 9 9.10 -5.85 -2.34
C GLY A 9 9.54 -4.44 -1.93
N GLY A 10 9.17 -3.41 -2.70
CA GLY A 10 9.55 -2.03 -2.41
C GLY A 10 9.15 -1.59 -1.00
N VAL A 11 7.86 -1.65 -0.67
CA VAL A 11 7.33 -1.24 0.64
C VAL A 11 7.86 -2.13 1.76
N GLY A 12 7.62 -3.44 1.67
CA GLY A 12 8.01 -4.35 2.74
C GLY A 12 9.52 -4.50 2.90
N GLY A 13 10.28 -4.34 1.81
CA GLY A 13 11.74 -4.33 1.88
C GLY A 13 12.27 -3.07 2.57
N PHE A 14 11.66 -1.91 2.33
CA PHE A 14 12.03 -0.69 3.04
C PHE A 14 11.67 -0.75 4.53
N VAL A 15 10.41 -1.09 4.86
CA VAL A 15 9.95 -1.20 6.24
C VAL A 15 10.70 -2.30 7.00
N GLY A 16 10.82 -3.49 6.39
CA GLY A 16 11.55 -4.61 6.96
C GLY A 16 13.03 -4.30 7.14
N GLY A 17 13.65 -3.64 6.14
CA GLY A 17 15.05 -3.22 6.22
C GLY A 17 15.31 -2.26 7.38
N ALA A 18 14.46 -1.23 7.54
CA ALA A 18 14.55 -0.28 8.66
C ALA A 18 14.39 -0.99 10.01
N LEU A 19 13.39 -1.87 10.12
CA LEU A 19 13.17 -2.68 11.32
C LEU A 19 14.37 -3.58 11.62
N ALA A 20 14.86 -4.35 10.65
CA ALA A 20 15.97 -5.28 10.88
C ALA A 20 17.29 -4.58 11.18
N LYS A 21 17.47 -3.31 10.77
CA LYS A 21 18.63 -2.47 11.12
C LYS A 21 18.63 -2.11 12.61
N SER A 22 17.44 -1.85 13.19
CA SER A 22 17.29 -1.30 14.55
C SER A 22 16.69 -2.28 15.55
N HIS A 23 16.10 -3.39 15.09
CA HIS A 23 15.32 -4.32 15.91
C HIS A 23 15.64 -5.77 15.55
N ALA A 24 16.38 -6.44 16.42
CA ALA A 24 16.96 -7.78 16.15
C ALA A 24 15.94 -8.91 15.96
N GLU A 25 14.69 -8.76 16.46
CA GLU A 25 13.64 -9.78 16.39
C GLU A 25 12.77 -9.67 15.11
N THR A 26 13.33 -9.12 14.01
CA THR A 26 12.63 -8.95 12.73
C THR A 26 12.86 -10.13 11.80
N CYS A 27 11.77 -10.73 11.28
CA CYS A 27 11.79 -11.84 10.34
C CYS A 27 11.22 -11.39 8.97
N PHE A 28 11.75 -11.94 7.87
CA PHE A 28 11.30 -11.65 6.52
C PHE A 28 10.69 -12.89 5.87
N PHE A 29 9.45 -12.76 5.39
CA PHE A 29 8.87 -13.74 4.49
C PHE A 29 9.14 -13.29 3.05
N ALA A 30 10.03 -14.02 2.36
CA ALA A 30 10.46 -13.76 0.99
C ALA A 30 10.53 -15.08 0.22
N ARG A 31 10.56 -15.02 -1.11
CA ARG A 31 10.58 -16.19 -1.99
C ARG A 31 11.59 -16.03 -3.11
N GLY A 32 11.96 -17.16 -3.72
CA GLY A 32 12.80 -17.22 -4.92
C GLY A 32 14.10 -16.46 -4.79
N GLU A 33 14.57 -15.88 -5.89
CA GLU A 33 15.85 -15.18 -5.98
C GLU A 33 16.01 -14.07 -4.92
N ASN A 34 14.91 -13.41 -4.54
CA ASN A 34 14.96 -12.37 -3.51
C ASN A 34 15.30 -12.97 -2.13
N LEU A 35 14.73 -14.12 -1.78
CA LEU A 35 15.06 -14.84 -0.55
C LEU A 35 16.53 -15.30 -0.54
N GLU A 36 16.99 -15.88 -1.65
CA GLU A 36 18.38 -16.35 -1.79
C GLU A 36 19.37 -15.19 -1.64
N ALA A 37 19.10 -14.06 -2.30
CA ALA A 37 19.94 -12.87 -2.19
C ALA A 37 20.00 -12.32 -0.75
N ILE A 38 18.83 -12.27 -0.05
CA ILE A 38 18.77 -11.81 1.33
C ILE A 38 19.52 -12.76 2.27
N ARG A 39 19.37 -14.07 2.11
CA ARG A 39 20.10 -15.06 2.91
C ARG A 39 21.61 -14.95 2.72
N ALA A 40 22.06 -14.77 1.49
CA ALA A 40 23.48 -14.72 1.15
C ALA A 40 24.15 -13.41 1.60
N LYS A 41 23.52 -12.27 1.36
CA LYS A 41 24.18 -10.94 1.46
C LYS A 41 23.47 -9.97 2.41
N GLY A 42 22.26 -10.30 2.90
CA GLY A 42 21.37 -9.37 3.56
C GLY A 42 20.57 -8.54 2.55
N LEU A 43 19.69 -7.68 3.05
CA LEU A 43 18.90 -6.76 2.26
C LEU A 43 19.60 -5.41 2.19
N ARG A 44 20.12 -5.05 1.01
CA ARG A 44 20.65 -3.71 0.75
C ARG A 44 19.51 -2.72 0.61
N VAL A 45 19.59 -1.61 1.32
CA VAL A 45 18.65 -0.50 1.23
C VAL A 45 19.44 0.77 0.94
N GLU A 46 19.10 1.43 -0.16
CA GLU A 46 19.53 2.80 -0.47
C GLU A 46 18.36 3.73 -0.19
N SER A 47 18.54 4.71 0.69
CA SER A 47 17.43 5.51 1.17
C SER A 47 17.80 6.97 1.37
N SER A 48 16.99 7.87 0.77
CA SER A 48 17.11 9.33 0.98
C SER A 48 16.79 9.75 2.43
N VAL A 49 16.06 8.91 3.18
CA VAL A 49 15.64 9.21 4.57
C VAL A 49 16.56 8.54 5.60
N LEU A 50 16.95 7.26 5.37
CA LEU A 50 17.65 6.44 6.36
C LEU A 50 19.14 6.24 6.04
N GLY A 51 19.61 6.79 4.90
CA GLY A 51 20.94 6.51 4.35
C GLY A 51 21.04 5.09 3.79
N ASP A 52 22.25 4.73 3.35
CA ASP A 52 22.52 3.42 2.76
C ASP A 52 22.96 2.43 3.84
N PHE A 53 22.41 1.23 3.80
CA PHE A 53 22.75 0.16 4.75
C PHE A 53 22.43 -1.23 4.21
N VAL A 54 22.96 -2.25 4.90
CA VAL A 54 22.57 -3.65 4.68
C VAL A 54 21.88 -4.16 5.95
N ALA A 55 20.60 -4.53 5.82
CA ALA A 55 19.82 -5.11 6.88
C ALA A 55 19.97 -6.64 6.89
N ARG A 56 20.11 -7.21 8.08
CA ARG A 56 20.13 -8.67 8.29
C ARG A 56 18.99 -9.05 9.22
N PRO A 57 17.90 -9.66 8.70
CA PRO A 57 16.82 -10.13 9.56
C PRO A 57 17.29 -11.26 10.48
N LYS A 58 16.59 -11.48 11.58
CA LYS A 58 16.80 -12.65 12.45
C LYS A 58 16.64 -13.95 11.65
N ARG A 59 15.64 -13.96 10.76
CA ARG A 59 15.35 -15.06 9.83
C ARG A 59 14.75 -14.54 8.55
N ALA A 60 15.14 -15.14 7.43
CA ALA A 60 14.46 -14.98 6.15
C ALA A 60 14.04 -16.36 5.64
N SER A 61 12.75 -16.55 5.35
CA SER A 61 12.21 -17.84 4.93
C SER A 61 10.97 -17.64 4.04
N ASP A 62 10.67 -18.63 3.23
CA ASP A 62 9.41 -18.82 2.51
C ASP A 62 8.45 -19.79 3.25
N ARG A 63 8.84 -20.20 4.45
CA ARG A 63 8.07 -21.06 5.36
C ARG A 63 7.79 -20.28 6.64
N ALA A 64 6.57 -19.77 6.76
CA ALA A 64 6.16 -18.91 7.86
C ALA A 64 6.21 -19.64 9.22
N GLU A 65 5.94 -20.95 9.22
CA GLU A 65 5.94 -21.80 10.43
C GLU A 65 7.27 -21.72 11.19
N GLU A 66 8.36 -21.42 10.49
CA GLU A 66 9.68 -21.28 11.10
C GLU A 66 9.83 -20.06 12.00
N PHE A 67 8.89 -19.11 11.95
CA PHE A 67 8.94 -17.88 12.75
C PHE A 67 8.29 -18.05 14.12
N GLY A 68 7.32 -19.00 14.24
CA GLY A 68 6.44 -19.11 15.40
C GLY A 68 5.46 -17.94 15.49
N ILE A 69 4.69 -17.87 16.57
CA ILE A 69 3.73 -16.77 16.78
C ILE A 69 4.47 -15.44 16.91
N MET A 70 3.99 -14.45 16.15
CA MET A 70 4.54 -13.09 16.08
C MET A 70 3.73 -12.12 16.94
N ASP A 71 4.38 -11.06 17.44
CA ASP A 71 3.72 -9.95 18.10
C ASP A 71 3.10 -8.98 17.09
N ALA A 72 3.75 -8.82 15.94
CA ALA A 72 3.23 -8.01 14.82
C ALA A 72 3.60 -8.61 13.46
N VAL A 73 2.70 -8.43 12.49
CA VAL A 73 2.86 -8.88 11.10
C VAL A 73 2.51 -7.71 10.17
N PHE A 74 3.48 -7.26 9.38
CA PHE A 74 3.23 -6.35 8.27
C PHE A 74 2.97 -7.14 6.99
N VAL A 75 1.84 -6.88 6.33
CA VAL A 75 1.49 -7.47 5.04
C VAL A 75 1.73 -6.43 3.95
N CYS A 76 2.76 -6.65 3.13
CA CYS A 76 3.25 -5.71 2.12
C CYS A 76 3.22 -6.33 0.70
N CYS A 77 2.31 -7.25 0.45
CA CYS A 77 2.13 -7.86 -0.86
C CYS A 77 1.38 -6.92 -1.82
N LYS A 78 1.27 -7.32 -3.08
CA LYS A 78 0.36 -6.69 -4.03
C LYS A 78 -1.08 -7.17 -3.80
N GLY A 79 -2.07 -6.31 -4.12
CA GLY A 79 -3.48 -6.60 -3.86
C GLY A 79 -3.97 -7.94 -4.44
N TYR A 80 -3.49 -8.31 -5.63
CA TYR A 80 -3.84 -9.59 -6.26
C TYR A 80 -3.30 -10.83 -5.52
N SER A 81 -2.31 -10.66 -4.64
CA SER A 81 -1.74 -11.74 -3.81
C SER A 81 -2.28 -11.75 -2.37
N LEU A 82 -3.25 -10.91 -2.03
CA LEU A 82 -3.69 -10.72 -0.65
C LEU A 82 -4.26 -12.01 -0.03
N LYS A 83 -5.08 -12.75 -0.77
CA LYS A 83 -5.65 -14.02 -0.29
C LYS A 83 -4.56 -15.05 0.00
N GLU A 84 -3.57 -15.18 -0.89
CA GLU A 84 -2.42 -16.07 -0.68
C GLU A 84 -1.59 -15.62 0.53
N ALA A 85 -1.39 -14.31 0.68
CA ALA A 85 -0.67 -13.76 1.82
C ALA A 85 -1.37 -14.07 3.15
N CYS A 86 -2.71 -13.99 3.22
CA CYS A 86 -3.47 -14.37 4.41
C CYS A 86 -3.24 -15.85 4.77
N GLY A 87 -3.24 -16.76 3.79
CA GLY A 87 -2.88 -18.16 4.03
C GLY A 87 -1.45 -18.33 4.54
N ALA A 88 -0.50 -17.56 3.99
CA ALA A 88 0.90 -17.64 4.38
C ALA A 88 1.18 -17.10 5.80
N ILE A 89 0.45 -16.07 6.25
CA ILE A 89 0.64 -15.52 7.60
C ILE A 89 -0.11 -16.30 8.68
N PHE A 90 -1.10 -17.12 8.32
CA PHE A 90 -1.96 -17.85 9.25
C PHE A 90 -1.19 -18.57 10.37
N PRO A 91 -0.07 -19.29 10.11
CA PRO A 91 0.67 -20.01 11.14
C PRO A 91 1.37 -19.12 12.18
N VAL A 92 1.53 -17.83 11.91
CA VAL A 92 2.27 -16.90 12.78
C VAL A 92 1.37 -15.91 13.51
N VAL A 93 0.06 -15.98 13.26
CA VAL A 93 -0.95 -15.09 13.84
C VAL A 93 -1.63 -15.76 15.03
N GLY A 94 -1.63 -15.08 16.17
CA GLY A 94 -2.37 -15.45 17.37
C GLY A 94 -3.25 -14.29 17.85
N PRO A 95 -4.04 -14.49 18.94
CA PRO A 95 -5.02 -13.51 19.42
C PRO A 95 -4.43 -12.12 19.73
N GLU A 96 -3.19 -12.07 20.17
CA GLU A 96 -2.46 -10.83 20.52
C GLU A 96 -1.58 -10.30 19.38
N THR A 97 -1.58 -10.94 18.21
CA THR A 97 -0.80 -10.51 17.06
C THR A 97 -1.45 -9.31 16.40
N ALA A 98 -0.72 -8.21 16.25
CA ALA A 98 -1.14 -7.07 15.44
C ALA A 98 -0.83 -7.35 13.96
N VAL A 99 -1.86 -7.43 13.11
CA VAL A 99 -1.72 -7.60 11.66
C VAL A 99 -2.03 -6.28 10.98
N ILE A 100 -1.04 -5.74 10.26
CA ILE A 100 -1.10 -4.43 9.62
C ILE A 100 -0.87 -4.58 8.11
N PRO A 101 -1.89 -4.47 7.26
CA PRO A 101 -1.70 -4.37 5.81
C PRO A 101 -1.14 -2.99 5.44
N LEU A 102 -0.06 -2.98 4.64
CA LEU A 102 0.55 -1.77 4.09
C LEU A 102 0.50 -1.80 2.56
N LEU A 103 -0.65 -2.16 2.01
CA LEU A 103 -0.88 -2.17 0.56
C LEU A 103 -1.55 -0.87 0.12
N ASN A 104 -1.62 -0.69 -1.21
CA ASN A 104 -2.48 0.33 -1.80
C ASN A 104 -3.94 -0.15 -1.79
N GLY A 105 -4.86 0.79 -1.63
CA GLY A 105 -6.29 0.51 -1.54
C GLY A 105 -6.89 0.94 -0.21
N VAL A 106 -8.17 0.68 -0.05
CA VAL A 106 -8.96 0.90 1.16
C VAL A 106 -9.69 -0.37 1.54
N ILE A 107 -10.21 -0.44 2.76
CA ILE A 107 -10.96 -1.62 3.28
C ILE A 107 -10.22 -2.95 3.11
N VAL A 108 -8.90 -2.92 3.21
CA VAL A 108 -8.06 -4.12 3.03
C VAL A 108 -8.31 -5.12 4.15
N SER A 109 -8.49 -4.63 5.37
CA SER A 109 -8.80 -5.47 6.53
C SER A 109 -10.14 -6.20 6.39
N ASP A 110 -11.16 -5.61 5.73
CA ASP A 110 -12.44 -6.32 5.47
C ASP A 110 -12.26 -7.56 4.61
N ILE A 111 -11.26 -7.54 3.70
CA ILE A 111 -10.94 -8.69 2.87
C ILE A 111 -10.14 -9.73 3.66
N MET A 112 -9.30 -9.28 4.58
CA MET A 112 -8.43 -10.16 5.38
C MET A 112 -9.16 -10.83 6.53
N GLU A 113 -10.09 -10.13 7.18
CA GLU A 113 -10.78 -10.58 8.39
C GLU A 113 -11.36 -11.99 8.30
N PRO A 114 -12.14 -12.37 7.25
CA PRO A 114 -12.68 -13.72 7.13
C PRO A 114 -11.62 -14.80 6.82
N LEU A 115 -10.37 -14.42 6.55
CA LEU A 115 -9.28 -15.31 6.14
C LEU A 115 -8.25 -15.53 7.25
N LEU A 116 -8.38 -14.82 8.38
CA LEU A 116 -7.40 -14.86 9.48
C LEU A 116 -8.02 -15.45 10.75
N PRO A 117 -7.21 -16.03 11.64
CA PRO A 117 -7.66 -16.34 12.97
C PRO A 117 -7.91 -15.06 13.77
N PRO A 118 -8.60 -15.11 14.93
CA PRO A 118 -8.75 -13.97 15.81
C PRO A 118 -7.41 -13.30 16.10
N CYS A 119 -7.32 -11.98 15.86
CA CYS A 119 -6.11 -11.17 16.03
C CYS A 119 -6.46 -9.68 16.16
N ILE A 120 -5.47 -8.84 16.40
CA ILE A 120 -5.60 -7.38 16.34
C ILE A 120 -5.40 -6.98 14.87
N LEU A 121 -6.47 -6.99 14.08
CA LEU A 121 -6.42 -6.61 12.66
C LEU A 121 -6.68 -5.11 12.50
N ALA A 122 -5.64 -4.33 12.30
CA ALA A 122 -5.72 -2.90 12.07
C ALA A 122 -5.65 -2.59 10.57
N ASP A 123 -6.26 -1.48 10.14
CA ASP A 123 -5.96 -0.90 8.83
C ASP A 123 -4.66 -0.09 8.90
N GLY A 124 -3.93 -0.05 7.79
CA GLY A 124 -2.69 0.68 7.70
C GLY A 124 -2.52 1.43 6.38
N THR A 125 -1.85 2.55 6.43
CA THR A 125 -1.47 3.31 5.25
C THR A 125 -0.02 3.74 5.34
N ILE A 126 0.69 3.67 4.22
CA ILE A 126 2.09 4.10 4.11
C ILE A 126 2.25 5.08 2.96
N ARG A 127 3.02 6.14 3.19
CA ARG A 127 3.48 7.07 2.15
C ARG A 127 4.98 6.92 2.02
N VAL A 128 5.41 6.24 0.96
CA VAL A 128 6.82 6.02 0.65
C VAL A 128 6.97 5.79 -0.86
N PHE A 129 8.05 6.28 -1.43
CA PHE A 129 8.46 5.95 -2.79
C PHE A 129 9.61 4.95 -2.71
N SER A 130 9.31 3.67 -2.86
CA SER A 130 10.29 2.59 -2.80
C SER A 130 10.01 1.52 -3.84
N ARG A 131 11.10 0.89 -4.33
CA ARG A 131 11.01 -0.19 -5.29
C ARG A 131 12.06 -1.26 -4.99
N LEU A 132 11.76 -2.48 -5.40
CA LEU A 132 12.74 -3.55 -5.51
C LEU A 132 13.49 -3.32 -6.82
N GLU A 133 14.76 -2.95 -6.72
CA GLU A 133 15.62 -2.69 -7.88
C GLU A 133 16.07 -3.99 -8.54
N LYS A 134 16.49 -4.94 -7.71
CA LYS A 134 16.84 -6.31 -8.03
C LYS A 134 16.77 -7.18 -6.77
N PRO A 135 16.84 -8.50 -6.87
CA PRO A 135 16.82 -9.37 -5.70
C PRO A 135 17.80 -8.92 -4.62
N GLY A 136 17.30 -8.72 -3.40
CA GLY A 136 18.08 -8.27 -2.25
C GLY A 136 18.44 -6.78 -2.23
N HIS A 137 17.86 -5.94 -3.10
CA HIS A 137 18.20 -4.52 -3.19
C HIS A 137 16.96 -3.62 -3.31
N ILE A 138 16.75 -2.75 -2.34
CA ILE A 138 15.68 -1.76 -2.27
C ILE A 138 16.24 -0.38 -2.50
N ILE A 139 15.54 0.42 -3.31
CA ILE A 139 15.78 1.86 -3.44
C ILE A 139 14.55 2.58 -2.92
N GLN A 140 14.74 3.47 -1.95
CA GLN A 140 13.75 4.42 -1.49
C GLN A 140 14.21 5.83 -1.85
N SER A 141 13.36 6.54 -2.58
CA SER A 141 13.60 7.90 -3.05
C SER A 141 12.59 8.88 -2.45
N MET A 142 12.92 10.17 -2.46
CA MET A 142 12.15 11.27 -1.85
C MET A 142 12.18 11.23 -0.31
N GLU A 143 12.03 12.40 0.30
CA GLU A 143 12.02 12.54 1.77
C GLU A 143 10.70 12.11 2.43
N MET A 144 9.71 11.72 1.64
CA MET A 144 8.40 11.29 2.15
C MET A 144 8.47 9.85 2.65
N CYS A 145 8.33 9.70 3.96
CA CYS A 145 8.22 8.39 4.61
C CYS A 145 7.37 8.49 5.87
N SER A 146 6.16 7.95 5.83
CA SER A 146 5.31 7.88 7.02
C SER A 146 4.33 6.71 6.96
N ILE A 147 4.03 6.16 8.14
CA ILE A 147 3.03 5.12 8.33
C ILE A 147 1.97 5.66 9.31
N ALA A 148 0.71 5.38 9.03
CA ALA A 148 -0.36 5.46 10.01
C ALA A 148 -1.12 4.13 10.01
N PHE A 149 -1.53 3.68 11.17
CA PHE A 149 -2.41 2.52 11.32
C PHE A 149 -3.32 2.69 12.54
N GLY A 150 -4.42 1.97 12.58
CA GLY A 150 -5.38 2.05 13.67
C GLY A 150 -6.54 1.08 13.49
N MET A 151 -7.34 0.92 14.52
CA MET A 151 -8.55 0.12 14.46
C MET A 151 -9.68 0.91 13.83
N LYS A 152 -10.54 0.26 13.03
CA LYS A 152 -11.70 0.90 12.37
C LYS A 152 -12.74 1.42 13.38
N ASP A 153 -12.88 0.73 14.49
CA ASP A 153 -13.81 1.08 15.56
C ASP A 153 -13.27 2.17 16.50
N GLY A 154 -12.08 2.70 16.23
CA GLY A 154 -11.39 3.69 17.05
C GLY A 154 -10.78 3.11 18.34
N SER A 155 -10.88 1.83 18.60
CA SER A 155 -10.19 1.20 19.74
C SER A 155 -8.67 1.33 19.59
N ARG A 156 -7.95 1.30 20.72
CA ARG A 156 -6.49 1.51 20.72
C ARG A 156 -5.79 0.47 21.58
N PRO A 157 -5.65 -0.77 21.09
CA PRO A 157 -4.85 -1.79 21.76
C PRO A 157 -3.42 -1.31 21.99
N ALA A 158 -2.87 -1.55 23.20
CA ALA A 158 -1.52 -1.11 23.57
C ALA A 158 -0.44 -1.63 22.60
N ARG A 159 -0.67 -2.78 21.97
CA ARG A 159 0.19 -3.36 20.96
C ARG A 159 0.47 -2.41 19.78
N LEU A 160 -0.49 -1.57 19.40
CA LEU A 160 -0.32 -0.61 18.32
C LEU A 160 0.63 0.53 18.73
N ASP A 161 0.55 1.01 19.97
CA ASP A 161 1.46 2.05 20.48
C ASP A 161 2.90 1.51 20.61
N GLU A 162 3.06 0.28 21.09
CA GLU A 162 4.36 -0.40 21.14
C GLU A 162 4.96 -0.52 19.73
N LEU A 163 4.17 -0.93 18.75
CA LEU A 163 4.61 -1.08 17.36
C LEU A 163 4.98 0.26 16.72
N ALA A 164 4.20 1.32 16.98
CA ALA A 164 4.52 2.67 16.52
C ALA A 164 5.84 3.17 17.10
N SER A 165 6.11 2.89 18.38
CA SER A 165 7.38 3.23 19.03
C SER A 165 8.57 2.53 18.36
N VAL A 166 8.44 1.24 18.05
CA VAL A 166 9.49 0.46 17.36
C VAL A 166 9.78 1.03 15.97
N LEU A 167 8.73 1.37 15.19
CA LEU A 167 8.89 1.96 13.87
C LEU A 167 9.52 3.37 13.91
N ASN A 168 9.12 4.20 14.88
CA ASN A 168 9.73 5.52 15.08
C ASN A 168 11.21 5.39 15.46
N THR A 169 11.57 4.43 16.29
CA THR A 169 12.98 4.12 16.61
C THR A 169 13.75 3.64 15.39
N ALA A 170 13.08 2.94 14.46
CA ALA A 170 13.66 2.54 13.18
C ALA A 170 13.79 3.68 12.16
N GLY A 171 13.37 4.90 12.51
CA GLY A 171 13.46 6.10 11.66
C GLY A 171 12.25 6.28 10.71
N ILE A 172 11.19 5.50 10.88
CA ILE A 172 9.96 5.64 10.09
C ILE A 172 8.93 6.40 10.93
N ARG A 173 8.62 7.64 10.53
CA ARG A 173 7.58 8.44 11.21
C ARG A 173 6.25 7.69 11.22
N THR A 174 5.81 7.27 12.39
CA THR A 174 4.64 6.43 12.56
C THR A 174 3.69 6.99 13.61
N ALA A 175 2.39 6.95 13.32
CA ALA A 175 1.33 7.35 14.25
C ALA A 175 0.26 6.24 14.35
N VAL A 176 -0.27 6.03 15.55
CA VAL A 176 -1.54 5.33 15.73
C VAL A 176 -2.64 6.34 15.44
N SER A 177 -3.38 6.11 14.37
CA SER A 177 -4.42 7.02 13.88
C SER A 177 -5.67 6.95 14.76
N GLU A 178 -6.24 8.10 15.05
CA GLU A 178 -7.55 8.21 15.70
C GLU A 178 -8.71 7.90 14.73
N ASN A 179 -8.48 8.06 13.41
CA ASN A 179 -9.43 7.75 12.36
C ASN A 179 -8.72 7.25 11.11
N ILE A 180 -8.28 6.00 11.16
CA ILE A 180 -7.53 5.36 10.08
C ILE A 180 -8.33 5.28 8.77
N MET A 181 -9.66 5.26 8.85
CA MET A 181 -10.50 5.24 7.67
C MET A 181 -10.36 6.55 6.89
N VAL A 182 -10.38 7.71 7.56
CA VAL A 182 -10.15 9.01 6.90
C VAL A 182 -8.75 9.10 6.31
N ASP A 183 -7.71 8.63 7.03
CA ASP A 183 -6.33 8.66 6.54
C ASP A 183 -6.14 7.78 5.30
N SER A 184 -6.67 6.56 5.32
CA SER A 184 -6.59 5.60 4.23
C SER A 184 -7.35 6.08 3.00
N TRP A 185 -8.59 6.56 3.18
CA TRP A 185 -9.40 7.08 2.09
C TRP A 185 -8.82 8.37 1.51
N SER A 186 -8.25 9.26 2.33
CA SER A 186 -7.57 10.48 1.85
C SER A 186 -6.35 10.14 0.98
N LYS A 187 -5.55 9.13 1.38
CA LYS A 187 -4.46 8.62 0.52
C LYS A 187 -5.00 7.98 -0.74
N TYR A 188 -6.06 7.18 -0.62
CA TYR A 188 -6.65 6.47 -1.75
C TYR A 188 -7.25 7.44 -2.76
N ALA A 189 -7.93 8.50 -2.32
CA ALA A 189 -8.45 9.53 -3.20
C ALA A 189 -7.35 10.15 -4.07
N LEU A 190 -6.20 10.47 -3.48
CA LEU A 190 -5.06 11.00 -4.21
C LEU A 190 -4.45 9.95 -5.16
N MET A 191 -4.19 8.75 -4.67
CA MET A 191 -3.48 7.72 -5.42
C MET A 191 -4.35 7.10 -6.54
N CYS A 192 -5.60 6.74 -6.22
CA CYS A 192 -6.55 6.18 -7.18
C CYS A 192 -6.94 7.24 -8.20
N GLY A 193 -7.26 8.47 -7.75
CA GLY A 193 -7.61 9.58 -8.63
C GLY A 193 -6.53 9.85 -9.67
N ASN A 194 -5.26 9.93 -9.26
CA ASN A 194 -4.16 10.09 -10.20
C ASN A 194 -4.04 8.89 -11.17
N SER A 195 -4.21 7.66 -10.66
CA SER A 195 -4.16 6.47 -11.53
C SER A 195 -5.29 6.46 -12.56
N VAL A 196 -6.49 6.92 -12.18
CA VAL A 196 -7.62 7.09 -13.11
C VAL A 196 -7.27 8.10 -14.20
N MET A 197 -6.67 9.25 -13.84
CA MET A 197 -6.27 10.25 -14.84
C MET A 197 -5.31 9.68 -15.89
N PHE A 198 -4.27 8.97 -15.46
CA PHE A 198 -3.32 8.35 -16.39
C PHE A 198 -3.98 7.28 -17.26
N CYS A 199 -4.86 6.46 -16.70
CA CYS A 199 -5.58 5.44 -17.46
C CYS A 199 -6.64 6.04 -18.37
N TYR A 200 -7.34 7.09 -17.95
CA TYR A 200 -8.37 7.78 -18.74
C TYR A 200 -7.79 8.45 -19.99
N TYR A 201 -6.69 9.17 -19.84
CA TYR A 201 -6.00 9.86 -20.93
C TYR A 201 -5.01 8.99 -21.69
N ASP A 202 -4.68 7.82 -21.15
CA ASP A 202 -3.68 6.89 -21.69
C ASP A 202 -2.31 7.55 -21.90
N GLY A 203 -1.82 8.24 -20.86
CA GLY A 203 -0.56 8.96 -20.95
C GLY A 203 -0.02 9.47 -19.62
N PRO A 204 1.23 9.97 -19.60
CA PRO A 204 1.86 10.59 -18.44
C PRO A 204 1.23 11.96 -18.12
N ALA A 205 1.67 12.59 -17.04
CA ALA A 205 1.13 13.86 -16.56
C ALA A 205 1.18 14.99 -17.62
N GLY A 206 2.18 14.99 -18.49
CA GLY A 206 2.30 15.93 -19.60
C GLY A 206 1.13 15.79 -20.56
N THR A 207 0.87 14.57 -21.05
CA THR A 207 -0.25 14.27 -21.95
C THR A 207 -1.60 14.61 -21.33
N VAL A 208 -1.79 14.26 -20.05
CA VAL A 208 -3.03 14.64 -19.32
C VAL A 208 -3.24 16.17 -19.35
N ARG A 209 -2.19 16.95 -19.14
CA ARG A 209 -2.25 18.42 -19.10
C ARG A 209 -2.44 19.11 -20.46
N GLU A 210 -2.30 18.37 -21.57
CA GLU A 210 -2.64 18.89 -22.90
C GLU A 210 -4.14 19.18 -23.06
N ASP A 211 -5.01 18.45 -22.33
CA ASP A 211 -6.43 18.75 -22.28
C ASP A 211 -6.70 19.94 -21.34
N PRO A 212 -7.25 21.06 -21.83
CA PRO A 212 -7.60 22.21 -20.97
C PRO A 212 -8.62 21.86 -19.88
N GLN A 213 -9.37 20.78 -20.03
CA GLN A 213 -10.39 20.34 -19.07
C GLN A 213 -9.84 19.35 -18.02
N HIS A 214 -8.55 18.97 -18.08
CA HIS A 214 -7.98 17.95 -17.20
C HIS A 214 -8.23 18.21 -15.71
N GLU A 215 -8.18 19.46 -15.25
CA GLU A 215 -8.47 19.79 -13.85
C GLU A 215 -9.93 19.55 -13.49
N SER A 216 -10.87 19.89 -14.39
CA SER A 216 -12.29 19.60 -14.21
C SER A 216 -12.56 18.10 -14.13
N VAL A 217 -11.90 17.32 -15.00
CA VAL A 217 -11.97 15.85 -14.98
C VAL A 217 -11.40 15.30 -13.68
N LEU A 218 -10.24 15.77 -13.22
CA LEU A 218 -9.65 15.34 -11.95
C LEU A 218 -10.57 15.64 -10.76
N ARG A 219 -11.21 16.82 -10.76
CA ARG A 219 -12.19 17.16 -9.72
C ARG A 219 -13.41 16.24 -9.77
N ALA A 220 -13.90 15.88 -10.94
CA ALA A 220 -15.00 14.94 -11.11
C ALA A 220 -14.59 13.52 -10.62
N VAL A 221 -13.42 13.02 -11.01
CA VAL A 221 -12.83 11.76 -10.53
C VAL A 221 -12.73 11.76 -9.00
N THR A 222 -12.22 12.83 -8.41
CA THR A 222 -12.10 12.95 -6.95
C THR A 222 -13.49 13.04 -6.30
N GLY A 223 -14.45 13.69 -6.96
CA GLY A 223 -15.84 13.74 -6.52
C GLY A 223 -16.50 12.37 -6.41
N GLU A 224 -16.26 11.48 -7.39
CA GLU A 224 -16.71 10.08 -7.32
C GLU A 224 -16.15 9.37 -6.07
N LEU A 225 -14.84 9.52 -5.81
CA LEU A 225 -14.18 8.95 -4.62
C LEU A 225 -14.76 9.48 -3.31
N VAL A 226 -15.00 10.80 -3.21
CA VAL A 226 -15.59 11.44 -2.03
C VAL A 226 -17.02 10.93 -1.81
N ALA A 227 -17.82 10.81 -2.88
CA ALA A 227 -19.19 10.34 -2.79
C ALA A 227 -19.26 8.86 -2.34
N VAL A 228 -18.40 7.99 -2.87
CA VAL A 228 -18.36 6.58 -2.44
C VAL A 228 -17.84 6.47 -1.01
N ALA A 229 -16.81 7.25 -0.61
CA ALA A 229 -16.35 7.31 0.77
C ALA A 229 -17.49 7.69 1.74
N ALA A 230 -18.24 8.75 1.41
CA ALA A 230 -19.40 9.20 2.20
C ALA A 230 -20.47 8.11 2.31
N ALA A 231 -20.79 7.42 1.21
CA ALA A 231 -21.74 6.31 1.20
C ALA A 231 -21.24 5.09 2.02
N LYS A 232 -19.94 4.99 2.24
CA LYS A 232 -19.29 4.01 3.15
C LYS A 232 -19.13 4.54 4.59
N GLY A 233 -19.71 5.71 4.93
CA GLY A 233 -19.64 6.30 6.26
C GLY A 233 -18.35 7.07 6.57
N VAL A 234 -17.53 7.36 5.56
CA VAL A 234 -16.25 8.07 5.72
C VAL A 234 -16.35 9.48 5.15
N THR A 235 -16.33 10.49 6.02
CA THR A 235 -16.34 11.90 5.62
C THR A 235 -14.91 12.38 5.38
N LEU A 236 -14.57 12.64 4.12
CA LEU A 236 -13.26 13.17 3.74
C LEU A 236 -13.19 14.69 3.95
N PRO A 237 -11.97 15.26 4.14
CA PRO A 237 -11.80 16.70 4.23
C PRO A 237 -12.37 17.43 3.00
N ALA A 238 -13.00 18.58 3.23
CA ALA A 238 -13.65 19.37 2.17
C ALA A 238 -12.68 19.80 1.05
N ASP A 239 -11.38 19.94 1.38
CA ASP A 239 -10.31 20.33 0.45
C ASP A 239 -9.67 19.15 -0.29
N THR A 240 -10.27 17.95 -0.23
CA THR A 240 -9.71 16.73 -0.85
C THR A 240 -9.46 16.92 -2.36
N ALA A 241 -10.41 17.52 -3.09
CA ALA A 241 -10.27 17.79 -4.51
C ALA A 241 -9.20 18.85 -4.81
N ASP A 242 -9.10 19.88 -3.98
CA ASP A 242 -8.07 20.93 -4.14
C ASP A 242 -6.67 20.36 -3.89
N LYS A 243 -6.52 19.49 -2.89
CA LYS A 243 -5.27 18.78 -2.62
C LYS A 243 -4.87 17.86 -3.77
N ALA A 244 -5.83 17.16 -4.39
CA ALA A 244 -5.58 16.31 -5.55
C ALA A 244 -5.12 17.15 -6.75
N ALA A 245 -5.80 18.26 -7.06
CA ALA A 245 -5.43 19.18 -8.13
C ALA A 245 -4.03 19.80 -7.90
N ALA A 246 -3.77 20.30 -6.70
CA ALA A 246 -2.47 20.87 -6.33
C ALA A 246 -1.32 19.85 -6.35
N PHE A 247 -1.59 18.58 -6.07
CA PHE A 247 -0.60 17.53 -6.18
C PHE A 247 -0.32 17.20 -7.65
N PHE A 248 -1.37 17.03 -8.47
CA PHE A 248 -1.24 16.68 -9.89
C PHE A 248 -0.53 17.78 -10.69
N SER A 249 -0.81 19.07 -10.40
CA SER A 249 -0.19 20.19 -11.09
C SER A 249 1.33 20.28 -10.92
N LYS A 250 1.86 19.72 -9.82
CA LYS A 250 3.29 19.72 -9.50
C LYS A 250 4.05 18.50 -10.02
N MET A 251 3.35 17.57 -10.68
CA MET A 251 4.01 16.39 -11.24
C MET A 251 4.89 16.77 -12.43
N GLU A 252 6.05 16.12 -12.54
CA GLU A 252 6.88 16.23 -13.74
C GLU A 252 6.10 15.70 -14.97
N PRO A 253 6.38 16.21 -16.20
CA PRO A 253 5.64 15.82 -17.39
C PRO A 253 5.63 14.33 -17.69
N ASP A 254 6.71 13.62 -17.36
CA ASP A 254 6.88 12.17 -17.54
C ASP A 254 6.37 11.33 -16.35
N ALA A 255 5.87 11.98 -15.29
CA ALA A 255 5.36 11.29 -14.13
C ALA A 255 4.16 10.41 -14.44
N MET A 256 4.15 9.22 -13.88
CA MET A 256 3.10 8.21 -14.00
C MET A 256 2.87 7.51 -12.67
N SER A 257 1.66 7.00 -12.43
CA SER A 257 1.41 6.09 -11.31
C SER A 257 2.09 4.74 -11.56
N SER A 258 2.34 4.00 -10.48
CA SER A 258 2.89 2.64 -10.58
C SER A 258 1.95 1.71 -11.36
N LEU A 259 0.64 1.87 -11.18
CA LEU A 259 -0.36 1.10 -11.91
C LEU A 259 -0.28 1.38 -13.42
N TYR A 260 -0.31 2.65 -13.83
CA TYR A 260 -0.28 2.98 -15.25
C TYR A 260 1.06 2.58 -15.89
N ARG A 261 2.17 2.69 -15.17
CA ARG A 261 3.48 2.21 -15.64
C ARG A 261 3.47 0.70 -15.88
N ASP A 262 2.89 -0.08 -14.98
CA ASP A 262 2.76 -1.54 -15.16
C ASP A 262 1.90 -1.85 -16.39
N LEU A 263 0.76 -1.16 -16.57
CA LEU A 263 -0.15 -1.35 -17.70
C LEU A 263 0.49 -0.95 -19.04
N SER A 264 1.08 0.25 -19.11
CA SER A 264 1.70 0.78 -20.34
C SER A 264 2.95 0.02 -20.77
N SER A 265 3.59 -0.72 -19.85
CA SER A 265 4.72 -1.60 -20.17
C SER A 265 4.29 -2.94 -20.80
N GLY A 266 2.99 -3.18 -20.98
CA GLY A 266 2.46 -4.45 -21.51
C GLY A 266 2.44 -5.59 -20.49
N LYS A 267 2.56 -5.29 -19.21
CA LYS A 267 2.44 -6.31 -18.17
C LYS A 267 1.03 -6.90 -18.16
N PRO A 268 0.86 -8.22 -18.07
CA PRO A 268 -0.45 -8.86 -18.02
C PRO A 268 -1.34 -8.24 -16.94
N VAL A 269 -2.58 -7.89 -17.28
CA VAL A 269 -3.49 -7.14 -16.39
C VAL A 269 -3.71 -7.85 -15.06
N ASN A 270 -3.80 -9.17 -15.05
CA ASN A 270 -3.94 -10.01 -13.85
C ASN A 270 -2.69 -9.97 -12.93
N GLN A 271 -1.58 -9.41 -13.38
CA GLN A 271 -0.36 -9.17 -12.61
C GLN A 271 -0.18 -7.69 -12.24
N THR A 272 -1.18 -6.85 -12.53
CA THR A 272 -1.23 -5.43 -12.14
C THR A 272 -2.20 -5.22 -10.98
N GLU A 273 -2.23 -4.01 -10.45
CA GLU A 273 -3.18 -3.64 -9.40
C GLU A 273 -4.47 -2.99 -9.96
N LEU A 274 -4.79 -3.16 -11.26
CA LEU A 274 -5.96 -2.54 -11.89
C LEU A 274 -7.26 -2.88 -11.14
N ASP A 275 -7.52 -4.16 -10.92
CA ASP A 275 -8.71 -4.62 -10.20
C ASP A 275 -8.74 -4.14 -8.75
N HIS A 276 -7.58 -4.11 -8.10
CA HIS A 276 -7.48 -3.76 -6.70
C HIS A 276 -7.59 -2.26 -6.43
N ILE A 277 -7.14 -1.43 -7.37
CA ILE A 277 -7.18 0.03 -7.26
C ILE A 277 -8.43 0.57 -7.95
N ILE A 278 -8.50 0.57 -9.27
CA ILE A 278 -9.61 1.19 -10.01
C ILE A 278 -10.85 0.31 -9.99
N GLY A 279 -10.70 -1.00 -10.25
CA GLY A 279 -11.82 -1.95 -10.26
C GLY A 279 -12.56 -2.02 -8.92
N ARG A 280 -11.82 -1.94 -7.80
CA ARG A 280 -12.44 -1.89 -6.46
C ARG A 280 -13.30 -0.64 -6.27
N MET A 281 -12.88 0.50 -6.83
CA MET A 281 -13.68 1.73 -6.76
C MET A 281 -14.98 1.60 -7.56
N VAL A 282 -14.92 1.05 -8.76
CA VAL A 282 -16.11 0.76 -9.58
C VAL A 282 -17.07 -0.19 -8.85
N GLU A 283 -16.54 -1.24 -8.25
CA GLU A 283 -17.33 -2.20 -7.47
C GLU A 283 -18.00 -1.56 -6.25
N MET A 284 -17.27 -0.73 -5.48
CA MET A 284 -17.83 0.00 -4.36
C MET A 284 -18.90 1.00 -4.79
N GLY A 285 -18.70 1.69 -5.92
CA GLY A 285 -19.72 2.57 -6.51
C GLY A 285 -21.01 1.81 -6.81
N ARG A 286 -20.90 0.64 -7.45
CA ARG A 286 -22.04 -0.24 -7.73
C ARG A 286 -22.75 -0.70 -6.46
N GLN A 287 -22.00 -1.13 -5.44
CA GLN A 287 -22.55 -1.59 -4.15
C GLN A 287 -23.29 -0.50 -3.38
N THR A 288 -22.83 0.74 -3.48
CA THR A 288 -23.41 1.90 -2.77
C THR A 288 -24.45 2.67 -3.59
N GLY A 289 -24.63 2.33 -4.87
CA GLY A 289 -25.49 3.08 -5.79
C GLY A 289 -24.92 4.44 -6.21
N VAL A 290 -23.64 4.69 -5.97
CA VAL A 290 -22.96 5.92 -6.38
C VAL A 290 -22.36 5.75 -7.78
N PRO A 291 -22.76 6.57 -8.77
CA PRO A 291 -22.16 6.50 -10.12
C PRO A 291 -20.66 6.83 -10.10
N THR A 292 -19.88 6.02 -10.84
CA THR A 292 -18.42 6.20 -10.98
C THR A 292 -17.99 6.15 -12.46
N PRO A 293 -18.53 7.05 -13.33
CA PRO A 293 -18.32 6.99 -14.77
C PRO A 293 -16.85 7.11 -15.18
N TYR A 294 -16.08 8.00 -14.58
CA TYR A 294 -14.67 8.17 -14.93
C TYR A 294 -13.82 6.97 -14.51
N HIS A 295 -14.07 6.43 -13.31
CA HIS A 295 -13.40 5.21 -12.88
C HIS A 295 -13.77 4.03 -13.80
N THR A 296 -15.03 3.92 -14.19
CA THR A 296 -15.50 2.86 -15.09
C THR A 296 -14.80 2.93 -16.45
N ILE A 297 -14.76 4.10 -17.09
CA ILE A 297 -14.08 4.31 -18.38
C ILE A 297 -12.60 3.96 -18.26
N ALA A 298 -11.92 4.45 -17.23
CA ALA A 298 -10.49 4.19 -17.02
C ALA A 298 -10.21 2.69 -16.76
N TYR A 299 -11.10 2.01 -16.04
CA TYR A 299 -11.01 0.58 -15.79
C TYR A 299 -11.21 -0.24 -17.07
N GLU A 300 -12.30 0.01 -17.80
CA GLU A 300 -12.68 -0.76 -18.98
C GLU A 300 -11.66 -0.64 -20.11
N ARG A 301 -10.97 0.49 -20.24
CA ARG A 301 -9.91 0.70 -21.23
C ARG A 301 -8.83 -0.39 -21.18
N PHE A 302 -8.47 -0.85 -19.98
CA PHE A 302 -7.42 -1.84 -19.78
C PHE A 302 -7.97 -3.23 -19.40
N ALA A 303 -9.16 -3.30 -18.81
CA ALA A 303 -9.76 -4.57 -18.40
C ALA A 303 -10.09 -5.48 -19.59
N SER A 304 -10.36 -4.93 -20.77
CA SER A 304 -10.58 -5.69 -22.00
C SER A 304 -9.33 -6.41 -22.53
N GLN A 305 -8.16 -6.10 -21.99
CA GLN A 305 -6.87 -6.71 -22.34
C GLN A 305 -6.51 -7.89 -21.40
N LYS A 306 -7.52 -8.45 -20.70
CA LYS A 306 -7.32 -9.55 -19.74
C LYS A 306 -7.17 -10.94 -20.36
N ASP A 307 -7.24 -11.07 -21.68
CA ASP A 307 -7.15 -12.34 -22.41
C ASP A 307 -5.71 -12.77 -22.69
#